data_f580b85ebf475d337d5fa024520e6015
#
_entry.id   f580b85ebf475d337d5fa024520e6015
#
_cell.length_a   1.000
_cell.length_b   1.000
_cell.length_c   1.000
_cell.angle_alpha   90.00
_cell.angle_beta   90.00
_cell.angle_gamma   90.00
#
_symmetry.space_group_name_H-M   'P 1'
#
loop_
_entity.id
_entity.type
_entity.pdbx_description
1 polymer ?
#
loop_
_entity_poly.entity_id
_entity_poly.type
_entity_poly.pdbx_seq_one_letter_code
_entity_poly.pdbx_strand_id
1 'polypeptide(L)'
;MNRIVFALGLALTSALTLFTPALSAAPAPEAWEIWDKADNSSEAVIDHSLWQAVLDSHLKPSADGINRFAYKALAAEGADTLKRYLAAMAKIDPRNYNAAEQQAYWINVYNAVTVNEVLKYPSKNSILRMGERFFSVGPWDDKVFEVAGEELTLNDIEHRILRPIFKDHRVHYAVNCASIGCPNLGAVAFSGAELETQLANQERDYLNHPRGLTFDKKGRLQLSQIYEWYGTDFAEDEKALVAHLAERHATLGDKLKTYTGDVNYDYDWDLNSAE
;
A
#
# COMPACT_ATOMS: atom_id res chain seq x y z
N MET A 1 78.72 14.15 -0.36
CA MET A 1 77.80 13.24 -1.05
C MET A 1 76.52 13.19 -0.21
N ASN A 2 75.55 14.06 -0.50
CA ASN A 2 74.28 14.09 0.23
C ASN A 2 73.21 13.35 -0.59
N ARG A 3 72.66 12.31 -0.02
CA ARG A 3 71.50 11.59 -0.60
C ARG A 3 70.25 12.19 -0.03
N ILE A 4 69.44 12.80 -0.89
CA ILE A 4 68.06 13.26 -0.59
C ILE A 4 67.15 12.12 -0.83
N VAL A 5 66.42 11.69 0.22
CA VAL A 5 65.35 10.68 0.12
C VAL A 5 64.02 11.43 -0.02
N PHE A 6 63.36 11.25 -1.17
CA PHE A 6 61.97 11.72 -1.38
C PHE A 6 61.04 10.68 -0.83
N ALA A 7 60.25 11.05 0.17
CA ALA A 7 59.13 10.25 0.64
C ALA A 7 57.87 10.64 -0.16
N LEU A 8 57.37 9.72 -0.97
CA LEU A 8 56.08 9.86 -1.68
C LEU A 8 54.98 9.51 -0.69
N GLY A 9 54.23 10.49 -0.23
CA GLY A 9 53.01 10.28 0.55
C GLY A 9 51.83 9.93 -0.37
N LEU A 10 51.35 8.67 -0.27
CA LEU A 10 50.17 8.22 -0.95
C LEU A 10 48.95 8.64 -0.11
N ALA A 11 48.20 9.64 -0.54
CA ALA A 11 46.93 10.02 0.06
C ALA A 11 45.84 9.07 -0.46
N LEU A 12 45.41 8.14 0.38
CA LEU A 12 44.18 7.33 0.13
C LEU A 12 42.95 8.22 0.39
N THR A 13 42.35 8.72 -0.66
CA THR A 13 40.98 9.29 -0.59
C THR A 13 39.98 8.18 -0.59
N SER A 14 39.46 7.81 0.59
CA SER A 14 38.31 6.93 0.74
C SER A 14 37.05 7.64 0.25
N ALA A 15 36.62 7.33 -0.95
CA ALA A 15 35.28 7.72 -1.42
C ALA A 15 34.25 6.96 -0.60
N LEU A 16 33.58 7.64 0.34
CA LEU A 16 32.42 7.13 1.04
C LEU A 16 31.26 7.11 0.03
N THR A 17 31.03 5.99 -0.64
CA THR A 17 29.80 5.78 -1.40
C THR A 17 28.65 5.69 -0.41
N LEU A 18 27.85 6.74 -0.33
CA LEU A 18 26.56 6.71 0.33
C LEU A 18 25.68 5.71 -0.45
N PHE A 19 25.57 4.50 0.08
CA PHE A 19 24.56 3.55 -0.33
C PHE A 19 23.22 4.14 0.14
N THR A 20 22.52 4.86 -0.73
CA THR A 20 21.07 4.99 -0.61
C THR A 20 20.52 3.61 -0.95
N PRO A 21 19.82 2.93 -0.03
CA PRO A 21 19.12 1.72 -0.42
C PRO A 21 18.11 2.16 -1.48
N ALA A 22 18.29 1.70 -2.72
CA ALA A 22 17.20 1.72 -3.68
C ALA A 22 16.07 0.93 -3.02
N LEU A 23 14.91 1.56 -2.76
CA LEU A 23 13.72 0.79 -2.44
C LEU A 23 13.56 -0.20 -3.59
N SER A 24 13.70 -1.48 -3.27
CA SER A 24 13.59 -2.56 -4.24
C SER A 24 12.22 -2.48 -4.90
N ALA A 25 12.14 -2.81 -6.18
CA ALA A 25 10.85 -3.05 -6.84
C ALA A 25 9.98 -3.96 -5.97
N ALA A 26 8.68 -3.74 -5.98
CA ALA A 26 7.74 -4.59 -5.24
C ALA A 26 7.95 -6.07 -5.64
N PRO A 27 7.70 -7.02 -4.73
CA PRO A 27 7.78 -8.44 -5.06
C PRO A 27 6.95 -8.77 -6.29
N ALA A 28 7.47 -9.67 -7.15
CA ALA A 28 6.72 -10.17 -8.29
C ALA A 28 5.44 -10.88 -7.80
N PRO A 29 4.29 -10.72 -8.49
CA PRO A 29 3.08 -11.43 -8.12
C PRO A 29 3.26 -12.93 -8.38
N GLU A 30 3.06 -13.75 -7.34
CA GLU A 30 3.15 -15.20 -7.41
C GLU A 30 1.96 -15.83 -6.68
N ALA A 31 1.02 -16.42 -7.42
CA ALA A 31 -0.22 -16.91 -6.84
C ALA A 31 0.03 -18.02 -5.80
N TRP A 32 -0.57 -17.85 -4.62
CA TRP A 32 -0.64 -18.91 -3.63
C TRP A 32 -1.92 -19.72 -3.87
N GLU A 33 -1.78 -20.82 -4.60
CA GLU A 33 -2.88 -21.61 -5.18
C GLU A 33 -3.97 -22.05 -4.16
N ILE A 34 -3.61 -22.18 -2.88
CA ILE A 34 -4.59 -22.55 -1.84
C ILE A 34 -5.72 -21.53 -1.73
N TRP A 35 -5.44 -20.26 -2.07
CA TRP A 35 -6.40 -19.16 -2.00
C TRP A 35 -7.10 -18.87 -3.34
N ASP A 36 -6.62 -19.44 -4.43
CA ASP A 36 -7.25 -19.34 -5.76
C ASP A 36 -8.44 -20.29 -5.87
N LYS A 37 -9.39 -20.16 -4.95
CA LYS A 37 -10.61 -20.94 -4.86
C LYS A 37 -11.73 -20.07 -4.32
N ALA A 38 -12.86 -20.07 -5.00
CA ALA A 38 -14.07 -19.35 -4.58
C ALA A 38 -15.30 -20.23 -4.76
N ASP A 39 -16.22 -20.16 -3.84
CA ASP A 39 -17.57 -20.70 -4.04
C ASP A 39 -18.47 -19.62 -4.66
N ASN A 40 -18.43 -19.52 -5.99
CA ASN A 40 -19.23 -18.52 -6.70
C ASN A 40 -20.75 -18.77 -6.64
N SER A 41 -21.19 -19.89 -6.05
CA SER A 41 -22.61 -20.14 -5.74
C SER A 41 -23.00 -19.62 -4.36
N SER A 42 -22.04 -19.22 -3.53
CA SER A 42 -22.30 -18.71 -2.19
C SER A 42 -22.94 -17.31 -2.23
N GLU A 43 -24.07 -17.17 -1.56
CA GLU A 43 -24.73 -15.89 -1.28
C GLU A 43 -24.36 -15.34 0.13
N ALA A 44 -23.46 -16.03 0.83
CA ALA A 44 -23.04 -15.63 2.15
C ALA A 44 -22.24 -14.32 2.10
N VAL A 45 -22.48 -13.45 3.08
CA VAL A 45 -21.84 -12.14 3.23
C VAL A 45 -20.96 -12.15 4.47
N ILE A 46 -19.76 -11.58 4.36
CA ILE A 46 -18.82 -11.44 5.48
C ILE A 46 -19.15 -10.16 6.25
N ASP A 47 -19.32 -10.28 7.57
CA ASP A 47 -19.62 -9.13 8.43
C ASP A 47 -18.36 -8.33 8.76
N HIS A 48 -18.25 -7.14 8.20
CA HIS A 48 -17.17 -6.17 8.46
C HIS A 48 -17.58 -5.02 9.42
N SER A 49 -18.71 -5.15 10.12
CA SER A 49 -19.26 -4.08 10.98
C SER A 49 -18.31 -3.63 12.09
N LEU A 50 -17.52 -4.53 12.67
CA LEU A 50 -16.50 -4.17 13.66
C LEU A 50 -15.37 -3.34 13.05
N TRP A 51 -14.96 -3.63 11.81
CA TRP A 51 -13.99 -2.81 11.10
C TRP A 51 -14.57 -1.44 10.75
N GLN A 52 -15.81 -1.40 10.29
CA GLN A 52 -16.51 -0.15 10.05
C GLN A 52 -16.57 0.73 11.31
N ALA A 53 -16.86 0.16 12.47
CA ALA A 53 -16.87 0.90 13.73
C ALA A 53 -15.49 1.49 14.09
N VAL A 54 -14.40 0.79 13.77
CA VAL A 54 -13.03 1.32 13.93
C VAL A 54 -12.79 2.49 12.97
N LEU A 55 -13.19 2.37 11.70
CA LEU A 55 -13.07 3.44 10.71
C LEU A 55 -13.87 4.68 11.13
N ASP A 56 -15.14 4.51 11.51
CA ASP A 56 -16.03 5.61 11.93
C ASP A 56 -15.46 6.41 13.09
N SER A 57 -14.81 5.72 14.04
CA SER A 57 -14.28 6.35 15.25
C SER A 57 -12.93 7.03 15.01
N HIS A 58 -12.05 6.42 14.23
CA HIS A 58 -10.63 6.79 14.18
C HIS A 58 -10.14 7.32 12.85
N LEU A 59 -10.87 7.15 11.73
CA LEU A 59 -10.51 7.76 10.45
C LEU A 59 -10.91 9.25 10.46
N LYS A 60 -9.98 10.10 10.06
CA LYS A 60 -10.15 11.56 10.08
C LYS A 60 -9.88 12.14 8.68
N PRO A 61 -10.92 12.41 7.89
CA PRO A 61 -10.78 13.16 6.65
C PRO A 61 -10.16 14.54 6.91
N SER A 62 -9.25 14.97 6.05
CA SER A 62 -8.57 16.26 6.17
C SER A 62 -8.84 17.15 4.96
N ALA A 63 -8.66 18.47 5.12
CA ALA A 63 -8.94 19.45 4.09
C ALA A 63 -8.06 19.31 2.83
N ASP A 64 -6.91 18.66 2.96
CA ASP A 64 -6.01 18.31 1.86
C ASP A 64 -6.42 17.05 1.08
N GLY A 65 -7.57 16.46 1.39
CA GLY A 65 -8.07 15.24 0.74
C GLY A 65 -7.41 13.95 1.19
N ILE A 66 -6.55 13.98 2.22
CA ILE A 66 -5.88 12.80 2.77
C ILE A 66 -6.61 12.32 4.02
N ASN A 67 -7.04 11.07 4.03
CA ASN A 67 -7.56 10.44 5.22
C ASN A 67 -6.42 10.09 6.17
N ARG A 68 -6.46 10.66 7.37
CA ARG A 68 -5.52 10.36 8.44
C ARG A 68 -6.17 9.44 9.47
N PHE A 69 -5.37 8.67 10.18
CA PHE A 69 -5.86 7.74 11.17
C PHE A 69 -5.37 8.08 12.58
N ALA A 70 -6.27 8.07 13.56
CA ALA A 70 -5.98 8.42 14.95
C ALA A 70 -5.42 7.20 15.72
N TYR A 71 -4.18 6.81 15.40
CA TYR A 71 -3.53 5.62 15.96
C TYR A 71 -3.39 5.68 17.49
N LYS A 72 -2.99 6.84 18.03
CA LYS A 72 -2.81 6.99 19.50
C LYS A 72 -4.14 6.93 20.24
N ALA A 73 -5.21 7.49 19.66
CA ALA A 73 -6.54 7.39 20.25
C ALA A 73 -7.00 5.94 20.31
N LEU A 74 -6.89 5.19 19.20
CA LEU A 74 -7.23 3.76 19.18
C LEU A 74 -6.37 2.95 20.17
N ALA A 75 -5.08 3.23 20.27
CA ALA A 75 -4.18 2.56 21.22
C ALA A 75 -4.59 2.87 22.68
N ALA A 76 -4.96 4.11 22.98
CA ALA A 76 -5.41 4.52 24.33
C ALA A 76 -6.72 3.85 24.74
N GLU A 77 -7.59 3.52 23.80
CA GLU A 77 -8.83 2.76 24.02
C GLU A 77 -8.61 1.24 24.12
N GLY A 78 -7.33 0.77 23.99
CA GLY A 78 -6.96 -0.65 24.06
C GLY A 78 -7.16 -1.43 22.77
N ALA A 79 -7.68 -0.80 21.72
CA ALA A 79 -7.92 -1.41 20.39
C ALA A 79 -8.79 -2.69 20.39
N ASP A 80 -9.68 -2.85 21.37
CA ASP A 80 -10.44 -4.09 21.57
C ASP A 80 -11.37 -4.41 20.38
N THR A 81 -11.99 -3.39 19.78
CA THR A 81 -12.86 -3.58 18.60
C THR A 81 -12.06 -4.10 17.41
N LEU A 82 -10.85 -3.55 17.15
CA LEU A 82 -9.96 -4.03 16.10
C LEU A 82 -9.49 -5.46 16.35
N LYS A 83 -9.09 -5.78 17.58
CA LYS A 83 -8.68 -7.15 17.96
C LYS A 83 -9.81 -8.15 17.77
N ARG A 84 -11.04 -7.78 18.16
CA ARG A 84 -12.23 -8.62 17.95
C ARG A 84 -12.52 -8.82 16.47
N TYR A 85 -12.37 -7.78 15.65
CA TYR A 85 -12.51 -7.89 14.19
C TYR A 85 -11.51 -8.90 13.63
N LEU A 86 -10.23 -8.73 13.90
CA LEU A 86 -9.18 -9.63 13.40
C LEU A 86 -9.41 -11.08 13.88
N ALA A 87 -9.80 -11.27 15.13
CA ALA A 87 -10.13 -12.59 15.67
C ALA A 87 -11.40 -13.21 15.04
N ALA A 88 -12.34 -12.40 14.56
CA ALA A 88 -13.50 -12.89 13.79
C ALA A 88 -13.08 -13.30 12.38
N MET A 89 -12.28 -12.48 11.70
CA MET A 89 -11.78 -12.78 10.35
C MET A 89 -10.89 -14.02 10.31
N ALA A 90 -10.07 -14.25 11.32
CA ALA A 90 -9.25 -15.45 11.46
C ALA A 90 -10.04 -16.77 11.50
N LYS A 91 -11.33 -16.72 11.83
CA LYS A 91 -12.23 -17.90 11.88
C LYS A 91 -12.97 -18.14 10.57
N ILE A 92 -12.92 -17.21 9.64
CA ILE A 92 -13.57 -17.30 8.35
C ILE A 92 -12.62 -17.96 7.36
N ASP A 93 -13.08 -19.04 6.71
CA ASP A 93 -12.40 -19.52 5.51
C ASP A 93 -12.96 -18.76 4.29
N PRO A 94 -12.20 -17.81 3.71
CA PRO A 94 -12.72 -17.00 2.61
C PRO A 94 -13.03 -17.80 1.35
N ARG A 95 -12.48 -19.01 1.20
CA ARG A 95 -12.74 -19.91 0.06
C ARG A 95 -14.18 -20.39 -0.03
N ASN A 96 -14.96 -20.26 1.05
CA ASN A 96 -16.38 -20.62 1.10
C ASN A 96 -17.30 -19.47 0.62
N TYR A 97 -16.74 -18.38 0.13
CA TYR A 97 -17.46 -17.20 -0.35
C TYR A 97 -17.19 -16.98 -1.84
N ASN A 98 -18.06 -16.19 -2.49
CA ASN A 98 -17.83 -15.80 -3.87
C ASN A 98 -16.60 -14.87 -4.01
N ALA A 99 -16.10 -14.72 -5.24
CA ALA A 99 -14.86 -14.01 -5.50
C ALA A 99 -14.89 -12.54 -5.05
N ALA A 100 -16.04 -11.86 -5.15
CA ALA A 100 -16.16 -10.46 -4.73
C ALA A 100 -16.09 -10.31 -3.20
N GLU A 101 -16.75 -11.18 -2.45
CA GLU A 101 -16.66 -11.23 -0.98
C GLU A 101 -15.22 -11.59 -0.53
N GLN A 102 -14.55 -12.51 -1.24
CA GLN A 102 -13.15 -12.83 -0.95
C GLN A 102 -12.24 -11.62 -1.16
N GLN A 103 -12.37 -10.92 -2.27
CA GLN A 103 -11.53 -9.75 -2.55
C GLN A 103 -11.76 -8.64 -1.51
N ALA A 104 -13.01 -8.38 -1.16
CA ALA A 104 -13.36 -7.44 -0.08
C ALA A 104 -12.77 -7.87 1.27
N TYR A 105 -12.85 -9.16 1.61
CA TYR A 105 -12.26 -9.73 2.81
C TYR A 105 -10.75 -9.46 2.88
N TRP A 106 -10.01 -9.80 1.83
CA TRP A 106 -8.55 -9.64 1.82
C TRP A 106 -8.11 -8.18 1.89
N ILE A 107 -8.84 -7.26 1.22
CA ILE A 107 -8.57 -5.82 1.31
C ILE A 107 -8.79 -5.32 2.76
N ASN A 108 -9.91 -5.67 3.38
CA ASN A 108 -10.22 -5.25 4.74
C ASN A 108 -9.24 -5.85 5.76
N VAL A 109 -8.88 -7.12 5.61
CA VAL A 109 -7.89 -7.79 6.48
C VAL A 109 -6.53 -7.12 6.35
N TYR A 110 -6.03 -6.88 5.12
CA TYR A 110 -4.77 -6.16 4.91
C TYR A 110 -4.76 -4.81 5.64
N ASN A 111 -5.81 -4.02 5.45
CA ASN A 111 -5.91 -2.69 6.04
C ASN A 111 -6.01 -2.75 7.58
N ALA A 112 -6.81 -3.65 8.12
CA ALA A 112 -6.98 -3.80 9.56
C ALA A 112 -5.70 -4.33 10.24
N VAL A 113 -5.01 -5.28 9.60
CA VAL A 113 -3.72 -5.81 10.06
C VAL A 113 -2.66 -4.71 10.01
N THR A 114 -2.61 -3.91 8.94
CA THR A 114 -1.67 -2.78 8.83
C THR A 114 -1.88 -1.77 9.97
N VAL A 115 -3.13 -1.41 10.27
CA VAL A 115 -3.43 -0.55 11.43
C VAL A 115 -2.96 -1.21 12.74
N ASN A 116 -3.22 -2.50 12.93
CA ASN A 116 -2.79 -3.23 14.12
C ASN A 116 -1.25 -3.27 14.27
N GLU A 117 -0.52 -3.42 13.16
CA GLU A 117 0.94 -3.38 13.19
C GLU A 117 1.46 -2.00 13.60
N VAL A 118 0.88 -0.91 13.08
CA VAL A 118 1.28 0.45 13.50
C VAL A 118 1.11 0.66 15.02
N LEU A 119 0.07 0.11 15.63
CA LEU A 119 -0.17 0.24 17.08
C LEU A 119 0.94 -0.39 17.93
N LYS A 120 1.68 -1.36 17.42
CA LYS A 120 2.83 -1.97 18.13
C LYS A 120 4.02 -1.00 18.27
N TYR A 121 4.08 0.05 17.45
CA TYR A 121 5.22 0.96 17.36
C TYR A 121 4.84 2.44 17.57
N PRO A 122 4.28 2.83 18.73
CA PRO A 122 3.66 4.15 18.96
C PRO A 122 4.63 5.35 18.85
N SER A 123 5.94 5.10 18.86
CA SER A 123 6.97 6.13 18.72
C SER A 123 7.51 6.30 17.30
N LYS A 124 7.03 5.51 16.33
CA LYS A 124 7.51 5.58 14.96
C LYS A 124 6.61 6.47 14.12
N ASN A 125 7.23 7.27 13.27
CA ASN A 125 6.55 8.18 12.36
C ASN A 125 6.58 7.71 10.88
N SER A 126 6.97 6.47 10.64
CA SER A 126 6.97 5.83 9.33
C SER A 126 6.90 4.32 9.47
N ILE A 127 6.09 3.68 8.66
CA ILE A 127 5.96 2.21 8.63
C ILE A 127 7.29 1.52 8.25
N LEU A 128 8.14 2.20 7.48
CA LEU A 128 9.49 1.70 7.12
C LEU A 128 10.37 1.38 8.34
N ARG A 129 10.06 1.98 9.50
CA ARG A 129 10.82 1.83 10.75
C ARG A 129 10.16 0.87 11.73
N MET A 130 9.12 0.17 11.29
CA MET A 130 8.36 -0.83 12.05
C MET A 130 8.76 -2.22 11.57
N GLY A 131 8.42 -3.26 12.32
CA GLY A 131 8.73 -4.65 12.01
C GLY A 131 9.64 -5.29 13.05
N GLU A 132 9.59 -6.62 13.14
CA GLU A 132 10.25 -7.39 14.18
C GLU A 132 11.71 -7.76 13.81
N ARG A 133 12.06 -7.75 12.52
CA ARG A 133 13.37 -8.15 12.04
C ARG A 133 14.37 -7.01 12.11
N PHE A 134 15.58 -7.27 12.59
CA PHE A 134 16.61 -6.25 12.83
C PHE A 134 17.05 -5.46 11.59
N PHE A 135 16.88 -6.03 10.38
CA PHE A 135 17.21 -5.39 9.10
C PHE A 135 16.00 -5.27 8.17
N SER A 136 14.76 -5.46 8.68
CA SER A 136 13.58 -5.29 7.83
C SER A 136 13.30 -3.82 7.56
N VAL A 137 12.81 -3.56 6.36
CA VAL A 137 12.24 -2.27 5.98
C VAL A 137 10.73 -2.43 6.06
N GLY A 138 10.13 -2.08 7.21
CA GLY A 138 8.71 -2.28 7.48
C GLY A 138 8.31 -3.70 7.93
N PRO A 139 7.04 -3.92 8.29
CA PRO A 139 6.52 -5.17 8.83
C PRO A 139 5.98 -6.15 7.77
N TRP A 140 6.24 -5.90 6.48
CA TRP A 140 5.58 -6.61 5.38
C TRP A 140 5.87 -8.11 5.32
N ASP A 141 7.02 -8.56 5.85
CA ASP A 141 7.42 -9.97 5.91
C ASP A 141 7.24 -10.60 7.29
N ASP A 142 6.68 -9.87 8.26
CA ASP A 142 6.37 -10.42 9.56
C ASP A 142 5.07 -11.23 9.48
N LYS A 143 5.00 -12.35 10.23
CA LYS A 143 3.78 -13.15 10.34
C LYS A 143 2.78 -12.41 11.23
N VAL A 144 1.74 -11.87 10.63
CA VAL A 144 0.84 -10.90 11.27
C VAL A 144 -0.62 -11.34 11.32
N PHE A 145 -0.96 -12.39 10.57
CA PHE A 145 -2.33 -12.90 10.53
C PHE A 145 -2.34 -14.41 10.27
N GLU A 146 -3.28 -15.12 10.88
CA GLU A 146 -3.49 -16.55 10.65
C GLU A 146 -4.95 -16.80 10.26
N VAL A 147 -5.19 -17.59 9.21
CA VAL A 147 -6.51 -18.01 8.77
C VAL A 147 -6.44 -19.37 8.09
N ALA A 148 -7.41 -20.24 8.36
CA ALA A 148 -7.49 -21.60 7.82
C ALA A 148 -6.20 -22.44 8.01
N GLY A 149 -5.44 -22.18 9.09
CA GLY A 149 -4.18 -22.87 9.42
C GLY A 149 -2.93 -22.33 8.72
N GLU A 150 -3.06 -21.24 7.95
CA GLU A 150 -1.95 -20.59 7.26
C GLU A 150 -1.56 -19.29 7.95
N GLU A 151 -0.28 -19.12 8.26
CA GLU A 151 0.28 -17.87 8.74
C GLU A 151 0.65 -16.96 7.56
N LEU A 152 0.12 -15.74 7.53
CA LEU A 152 0.31 -14.78 6.45
C LEU A 152 1.08 -13.55 6.89
N THR A 153 1.84 -13.01 5.94
CA THR A 153 2.43 -11.68 5.99
C THR A 153 1.58 -10.69 5.19
N LEU A 154 1.82 -9.39 5.32
CA LEU A 154 1.19 -8.39 4.43
C LEU A 154 1.60 -8.63 2.97
N ASN A 155 2.88 -8.99 2.72
CA ASN A 155 3.35 -9.37 1.39
C ASN A 155 2.64 -10.60 0.84
N ASP A 156 2.32 -11.61 1.66
CA ASP A 156 1.52 -12.76 1.21
C ASP A 156 0.14 -12.31 0.74
N ILE A 157 -0.55 -11.46 1.53
CA ILE A 157 -1.90 -10.99 1.18
C ILE A 157 -1.88 -10.16 -0.12
N GLU A 158 -0.93 -9.23 -0.26
CA GLU A 158 -0.87 -8.35 -1.42
C GLU A 158 -0.32 -9.05 -2.66
N HIS A 159 0.87 -9.69 -2.55
CA HIS A 159 1.62 -10.17 -3.71
C HIS A 159 1.34 -11.62 -4.09
N ARG A 160 0.73 -12.39 -3.19
CA ARG A 160 0.41 -13.80 -3.46
C ARG A 160 -1.10 -14.07 -3.51
N ILE A 161 -1.93 -13.12 -3.06
CA ILE A 161 -3.38 -13.26 -3.09
C ILE A 161 -4.01 -12.16 -3.94
N LEU A 162 -4.00 -10.90 -3.47
CA LEU A 162 -4.75 -9.82 -4.12
C LEU A 162 -4.31 -9.57 -5.56
N ARG A 163 -3.04 -9.41 -5.82
CA ARG A 163 -2.50 -9.09 -7.16
C ARG A 163 -2.66 -10.24 -8.15
N PRO A 164 -2.17 -11.46 -7.88
CA PRO A 164 -2.15 -12.52 -8.89
C PRO A 164 -3.49 -13.24 -9.08
N ILE A 165 -4.33 -13.33 -8.04
CA ILE A 165 -5.60 -14.07 -8.10
C ILE A 165 -6.69 -13.21 -8.74
N PHE A 166 -6.89 -11.99 -8.21
CA PHE A 166 -7.97 -11.11 -8.72
C PHE A 166 -7.56 -10.33 -9.97
N LYS A 167 -6.28 -10.09 -10.20
CA LYS A 167 -5.73 -9.41 -11.41
C LYS A 167 -6.38 -8.07 -11.69
N ASP A 168 -6.73 -7.35 -10.63
CA ASP A 168 -7.35 -6.03 -10.67
C ASP A 168 -6.35 -5.00 -10.15
N HIS A 169 -5.82 -4.14 -11.03
CA HIS A 169 -4.87 -3.10 -10.64
C HIS A 169 -5.43 -2.15 -9.57
N ARG A 170 -6.76 -2.06 -9.43
CA ARG A 170 -7.41 -1.18 -8.45
C ARG A 170 -7.16 -1.60 -7.01
N VAL A 171 -6.63 -2.81 -6.77
CA VAL A 171 -6.19 -3.21 -5.40
C VAL A 171 -5.15 -2.25 -4.86
N HIS A 172 -4.30 -1.67 -5.75
CA HIS A 172 -3.27 -0.70 -5.36
C HIS A 172 -3.84 0.62 -4.85
N TYR A 173 -5.12 0.92 -5.11
CA TYR A 173 -5.83 2.06 -4.54
C TYR A 173 -6.65 1.71 -3.31
N ALA A 174 -6.85 0.41 -3.02
CA ALA A 174 -7.70 -0.08 -1.94
C ALA A 174 -6.91 -0.50 -0.69
N VAL A 175 -5.65 -0.96 -0.85
CA VAL A 175 -4.78 -1.31 0.26
C VAL A 175 -4.00 -0.08 0.74
N ASN A 176 -3.90 0.10 2.06
CA ASN A 176 -3.24 1.25 2.67
C ASN A 176 -2.07 0.79 3.55
N CYS A 177 -0.87 1.25 3.23
CA CYS A 177 0.36 0.94 3.95
C CYS A 177 0.67 1.95 5.07
N ALA A 178 -0.33 2.66 5.58
CA ALA A 178 -0.20 3.63 6.67
C ALA A 178 0.72 4.84 6.39
N SER A 179 1.02 5.16 5.13
CA SER A 179 1.81 6.35 4.78
C SER A 179 0.98 7.44 4.11
N ILE A 180 1.48 8.69 4.15
CA ILE A 180 0.85 9.85 3.47
C ILE A 180 0.80 9.64 1.97
N GLY A 181 1.84 9.04 1.37
CA GLY A 181 1.90 8.73 -0.05
C GLY A 181 0.92 7.66 -0.52
N CYS A 182 0.41 6.81 0.39
CA CYS A 182 -0.57 5.76 0.08
C CYS A 182 -1.91 6.34 -0.42
N PRO A 183 -2.66 5.58 -1.22
CA PRO A 183 -4.10 5.82 -1.38
C PRO A 183 -4.80 5.90 -0.03
N ASN A 184 -5.91 6.62 0.03
CA ASN A 184 -6.65 6.77 1.28
C ASN A 184 -7.11 5.41 1.82
N LEU A 185 -6.95 5.21 3.13
CA LEU A 185 -7.76 4.20 3.80
C LEU A 185 -9.23 4.56 3.59
N GLY A 186 -10.01 3.64 3.03
CA GLY A 186 -11.41 3.86 2.72
C GLY A 186 -12.23 4.14 3.98
N ALA A 187 -13.17 5.07 3.90
CA ALA A 187 -14.07 5.39 5.01
C ALA A 187 -15.16 4.33 5.23
N VAL A 188 -15.39 3.49 4.23
CA VAL A 188 -16.36 2.40 4.28
C VAL A 188 -15.61 1.08 4.09
N ALA A 189 -15.86 0.12 4.95
CA ALA A 189 -15.34 -1.24 4.80
C ALA A 189 -15.78 -1.82 3.44
N PHE A 190 -14.87 -2.51 2.76
CA PHE A 190 -15.21 -3.15 1.49
C PHE A 190 -16.21 -4.29 1.69
N SER A 191 -17.12 -4.46 0.75
CA SER A 191 -18.07 -5.57 0.70
C SER A 191 -18.19 -6.11 -0.73
N GLY A 192 -18.49 -7.38 -0.89
CA GLY A 192 -18.62 -7.96 -2.22
C GLY A 192 -19.70 -7.27 -3.06
N ALA A 193 -20.81 -6.87 -2.44
CA ALA A 193 -21.91 -6.20 -3.11
C ALA A 193 -21.54 -4.83 -3.70
N GLU A 194 -20.67 -4.06 -3.03
CA GLU A 194 -20.29 -2.71 -3.43
C GLU A 194 -18.85 -2.63 -3.98
N LEU A 195 -18.18 -3.77 -4.12
CA LEU A 195 -16.74 -3.84 -4.43
C LEU A 195 -16.36 -3.02 -5.66
N GLU A 196 -17.08 -3.18 -6.77
CA GLU A 196 -16.81 -2.46 -8.01
C GLU A 196 -16.91 -0.95 -7.84
N THR A 197 -17.94 -0.49 -7.16
CA THR A 197 -18.16 0.93 -6.87
C THR A 197 -17.07 1.47 -5.94
N GLN A 198 -16.69 0.70 -4.91
CA GLN A 198 -15.67 1.09 -3.94
C GLN A 198 -14.28 1.18 -4.59
N LEU A 199 -13.90 0.18 -5.40
CA LEU A 199 -12.63 0.20 -6.13
C LEU A 199 -12.55 1.34 -7.13
N ALA A 200 -13.62 1.59 -7.91
CA ALA A 200 -13.67 2.71 -8.84
C ALA A 200 -13.58 4.08 -8.15
N ASN A 201 -14.18 4.23 -6.97
CA ASN A 201 -14.08 5.44 -6.19
C ASN A 201 -12.67 5.67 -5.66
N GLN A 202 -12.01 4.64 -5.12
CA GLN A 202 -10.64 4.70 -4.63
C GLN A 202 -9.65 5.07 -5.76
N GLU A 203 -9.77 4.44 -6.93
CA GLU A 203 -8.98 4.79 -8.12
C GLU A 203 -9.19 6.26 -8.50
N ARG A 204 -10.44 6.70 -8.67
CA ARG A 204 -10.76 8.08 -9.03
C ARG A 204 -10.17 9.07 -8.03
N ASP A 205 -10.35 8.83 -6.74
CA ASP A 205 -9.96 9.77 -5.69
C ASP A 205 -8.44 9.88 -5.59
N TYR A 206 -7.71 8.78 -5.73
CA TYR A 206 -6.25 8.81 -5.70
C TYR A 206 -5.64 9.38 -6.97
N LEU A 207 -6.12 8.93 -8.13
CA LEU A 207 -5.61 9.38 -9.42
C LEU A 207 -5.78 10.89 -9.61
N ASN A 208 -6.88 11.46 -9.12
CA ASN A 208 -7.16 12.90 -9.23
C ASN A 208 -6.56 13.73 -8.08
N HIS A 209 -5.87 13.10 -7.13
CA HIS A 209 -5.16 13.80 -6.07
C HIS A 209 -3.70 14.07 -6.48
N PRO A 210 -3.12 15.25 -6.15
CA PRO A 210 -1.73 15.60 -6.55
C PRO A 210 -0.66 14.59 -6.13
N ARG A 211 -0.86 13.80 -5.06
CA ARG A 211 0.07 12.74 -4.65
C ARG A 211 0.01 11.50 -5.55
N GLY A 212 -1.09 11.27 -6.27
CA GLY A 212 -1.22 10.22 -7.27
C GLY A 212 -0.63 10.65 -8.60
N LEU A 213 -1.08 11.83 -9.09
CA LEU A 213 -0.66 12.38 -10.37
C LEU A 213 -0.73 13.92 -10.35
N THR A 214 0.36 14.58 -10.76
CA THR A 214 0.39 16.03 -10.94
C THR A 214 1.44 16.44 -11.98
N PHE A 215 1.49 17.72 -12.30
CA PHE A 215 2.58 18.32 -13.07
C PHE A 215 3.32 19.35 -12.22
N ASP A 216 4.64 19.29 -12.22
CA ASP A 216 5.45 20.29 -11.54
C ASP A 216 5.41 21.66 -12.23
N LYS A 217 6.05 22.67 -11.61
CA LYS A 217 6.09 24.05 -12.13
C LYS A 217 6.82 24.17 -13.49
N LYS A 218 7.58 23.16 -13.88
CA LYS A 218 8.28 23.08 -15.17
C LYS A 218 7.50 22.27 -16.20
N GLY A 219 6.30 21.79 -15.86
CA GLY A 219 5.45 20.98 -16.72
C GLY A 219 5.88 19.52 -16.84
N ARG A 220 6.74 18.99 -15.95
CA ARG A 220 7.11 17.58 -15.92
C ARG A 220 6.07 16.79 -15.14
N LEU A 221 5.74 15.60 -15.64
CA LEU A 221 4.82 14.69 -15.00
C LEU A 221 5.43 14.12 -13.71
N GLN A 222 4.68 14.21 -12.62
CA GLN A 222 5.00 13.62 -11.32
C GLN A 222 3.95 12.56 -11.03
N LEU A 223 4.36 11.33 -10.87
CA LEU A 223 3.52 10.21 -10.51
C LEU A 223 3.89 9.69 -9.12
N SER A 224 2.92 9.10 -8.43
CA SER A 224 3.22 8.30 -7.26
C SER A 224 4.13 7.14 -7.61
N GLN A 225 5.04 6.80 -6.71
CA GLN A 225 5.95 5.67 -6.87
C GLN A 225 5.23 4.32 -6.91
N ILE A 226 3.95 4.22 -6.54
CA ILE A 226 3.16 3.01 -6.74
C ILE A 226 3.08 2.59 -8.21
N TYR A 227 3.10 3.55 -9.14
CA TYR A 227 3.08 3.27 -10.57
C TYR A 227 4.43 2.76 -11.10
N GLU A 228 5.53 3.05 -10.39
CA GLU A 228 6.83 2.47 -10.68
C GLU A 228 6.96 1.07 -10.09
N TRP A 229 6.59 0.90 -8.81
CA TRP A 229 6.70 -0.38 -8.11
C TRP A 229 5.81 -1.46 -8.71
N TYR A 230 4.61 -1.10 -9.13
CA TYR A 230 3.57 -2.00 -9.62
C TYR A 230 3.24 -1.79 -11.09
N GLY A 231 4.14 -1.17 -11.85
CA GLY A 231 3.89 -0.74 -13.23
C GLY A 231 3.31 -1.83 -14.11
N THR A 232 3.78 -3.07 -13.98
CA THR A 232 3.31 -4.23 -14.75
C THR A 232 1.86 -4.63 -14.46
N ASP A 233 1.30 -4.22 -13.32
CA ASP A 233 -0.11 -4.47 -13.00
C ASP A 233 -1.03 -3.44 -13.68
N PHE A 234 -0.48 -2.28 -14.07
CA PHE A 234 -1.21 -1.20 -14.74
C PHE A 234 -1.05 -1.23 -16.26
N ALA A 235 0.18 -1.50 -16.74
CA ALA A 235 0.50 -1.41 -18.17
C ALA A 235 1.81 -2.15 -18.52
N GLU A 236 2.03 -2.37 -19.81
CA GLU A 236 3.21 -3.07 -20.32
C GLU A 236 4.51 -2.23 -20.24
N ASP A 237 4.38 -0.91 -20.37
CA ASP A 237 5.48 0.05 -20.29
C ASP A 237 5.01 1.43 -19.79
N GLU A 238 5.94 2.35 -19.57
CA GLU A 238 5.65 3.71 -19.07
C GLU A 238 4.74 4.51 -20.02
N LYS A 239 4.86 4.35 -21.32
CA LYS A 239 4.02 5.01 -22.30
C LYS A 239 2.57 4.49 -22.22
N ALA A 240 2.41 3.19 -22.12
CA ALA A 240 1.11 2.56 -21.94
C ALA A 240 0.50 2.93 -20.59
N LEU A 241 1.33 3.06 -19.53
CA LEU A 241 0.91 3.56 -18.22
C LEU A 241 0.35 4.98 -18.32
N VAL A 242 1.07 5.92 -18.96
CA VAL A 242 0.58 7.31 -19.13
C VAL A 242 -0.72 7.33 -19.94
N ALA A 243 -0.88 6.48 -20.94
CA ALA A 243 -2.12 6.35 -21.71
C ALA A 243 -3.27 5.81 -20.83
N HIS A 244 -3.00 4.78 -20.03
CA HIS A 244 -3.96 4.22 -19.07
C HIS A 244 -4.46 5.28 -18.06
N LEU A 245 -3.54 6.07 -17.51
CA LEU A 245 -3.88 7.16 -16.58
C LEU A 245 -4.65 8.30 -17.28
N ALA A 246 -4.31 8.60 -18.54
CA ALA A 246 -4.98 9.61 -19.34
C ALA A 246 -6.47 9.33 -19.57
N GLU A 247 -6.84 8.07 -19.72
CA GLU A 247 -8.25 7.67 -19.89
C GLU A 247 -9.08 7.82 -18.64
N ARG A 248 -8.44 7.82 -17.45
CA ARG A 248 -9.09 7.76 -16.14
C ARG A 248 -9.03 9.06 -15.35
N HIS A 249 -8.07 9.95 -15.69
CA HIS A 249 -7.94 11.21 -14.96
C HIS A 249 -9.00 12.24 -15.40
N ALA A 250 -9.74 12.78 -14.44
CA ALA A 250 -10.92 13.62 -14.71
C ALA A 250 -10.62 14.91 -15.50
N THR A 251 -9.46 15.54 -15.28
CA THR A 251 -9.15 16.87 -15.82
C THR A 251 -7.85 16.95 -16.63
N LEU A 252 -6.91 16.04 -16.42
CA LEU A 252 -5.60 16.07 -17.08
C LEU A 252 -5.48 15.08 -18.25
N GLY A 253 -6.55 14.34 -18.56
CA GLY A 253 -6.52 13.29 -19.58
C GLY A 253 -5.99 13.76 -20.92
N ASP A 254 -6.48 14.90 -21.46
CA ASP A 254 -6.03 15.41 -22.75
C ASP A 254 -4.57 15.89 -22.73
N LYS A 255 -4.11 16.45 -21.61
CA LYS A 255 -2.71 16.82 -21.44
C LYS A 255 -1.80 15.58 -21.39
N LEU A 256 -2.22 14.53 -20.69
CA LEU A 256 -1.51 13.25 -20.60
C LEU A 256 -1.40 12.53 -21.96
N LYS A 257 -2.47 12.52 -22.76
CA LYS A 257 -2.48 11.90 -24.12
C LYS A 257 -1.42 12.49 -25.05
N THR A 258 -1.05 13.75 -24.84
CA THR A 258 -0.05 14.44 -25.67
C THR A 258 1.30 14.60 -24.99
N TYR A 259 1.45 14.06 -23.79
CA TYR A 259 2.68 14.17 -23.02
C TYR A 259 3.77 13.22 -23.57
N THR A 260 4.96 13.79 -23.80
CA THR A 260 6.14 13.06 -24.32
C THR A 260 7.40 13.35 -23.53
N GLY A 261 7.27 14.01 -22.38
CA GLY A 261 8.39 14.32 -21.49
C GLY A 261 8.70 13.17 -20.53
N ASP A 262 9.73 13.38 -19.71
CA ASP A 262 10.15 12.43 -18.68
C ASP A 262 9.11 12.33 -17.55
N VAL A 263 8.91 11.13 -17.03
CA VAL A 263 8.11 10.86 -15.84
C VAL A 263 9.02 10.84 -14.62
N ASN A 264 8.59 11.50 -13.54
CA ASN A 264 9.27 11.43 -12.26
C ASN A 264 8.35 10.77 -11.25
N TYR A 265 8.94 10.04 -10.32
CA TYR A 265 8.21 9.31 -9.28
C TYR A 265 8.59 9.83 -7.91
N ASP A 266 7.60 9.95 -7.01
CA ASP A 266 7.81 10.41 -5.63
C ASP A 266 6.84 9.72 -4.68
N TYR A 267 7.19 9.63 -3.40
CA TYR A 267 6.38 9.01 -2.39
C TYR A 267 6.70 9.51 -0.98
N ASP A 268 5.66 9.88 -0.24
CA ASP A 268 5.78 10.34 1.14
C ASP A 268 5.56 9.16 2.11
N TRP A 269 6.64 8.75 2.77
CA TRP A 269 6.66 7.66 3.75
C TRP A 269 6.31 8.09 5.18
N ASP A 270 6.00 9.35 5.42
CA ASP A 270 5.53 9.76 6.74
C ASP A 270 4.20 9.07 7.06
N LEU A 271 4.02 8.72 8.34
CA LEU A 271 2.82 8.04 8.81
C LEU A 271 1.59 8.92 8.58
N ASN A 272 0.52 8.35 8.05
CA ASN A 272 -0.77 9.02 7.84
C ASN A 272 -1.53 9.24 9.16
N SER A 273 -0.82 9.69 10.20
CA SER A 273 -1.37 9.93 11.53
C SER A 273 -2.19 11.22 11.58
N ALA A 274 -3.28 11.20 12.34
CA ALA A 274 -4.10 12.37 12.66
C ALA A 274 -3.57 13.20 13.85
N GLU A 275 -2.45 12.79 14.46
CA GLU A 275 -1.89 13.34 15.72
C GLU A 275 -0.52 13.97 15.52
#